data_d6dd5ce6fe8d8508535c99cfd1bc49ff
#
_entry.id   d6dd5ce6fe8d8508535c99cfd1bc49ff
#
_cell.length_a   1.000
_cell.length_b   1.000
_cell.length_c   1.000
_cell.angle_alpha   90.00
_cell.angle_beta   90.00
_cell.angle_gamma   90.00
#
_symmetry.space_group_name_H-M   'P 1'
#
loop_
_entity.id
_entity.type
_entity.pdbx_description
1 polymer ?
#
loop_
_entity_poly.entity_id
_entity_poly.type
_entity_poly.pdbx_seq_one_letter_code
_entity_poly.pdbx_strand_id
1 'polypeptide(L)'
;VEEALQAGRLEGAEGVTEMRLEGSCHCGKVGFRVESAHPYPYQRCYCSICRKTQGGGGFAINLSGDAATLKVRGAKHLKVYRAVMREPGQRSRKSPGQRHFCAECGSALWLFDPRWPELVHPFASAIDSELPVPPEHTHLMLAAKPGWVEPCFARGDRRHDEYPKESIAEWHARLGLADE
;
A
#
# COMPACT_ATOMS: atom_id res chain seq x y z
N VAL A 1 -8.41 -41.66 14.87
CA VAL A 1 -8.29 -40.34 15.57
C VAL A 1 -8.78 -39.30 14.61
N GLU A 2 -10.12 -39.27 14.50
CA GLU A 2 -10.89 -38.17 13.90
C GLU A 2 -11.30 -37.26 15.05
N GLU A 3 -10.90 -36.00 15.05
CA GLU A 3 -11.65 -34.92 15.72
C GLU A 3 -11.08 -33.57 15.37
N ALA A 4 -11.98 -32.68 15.04
CA ALA A 4 -11.94 -31.23 15.07
C ALA A 4 -11.47 -30.49 13.82
N LEU A 5 -12.26 -30.56 12.76
CA LEU A 5 -12.45 -29.41 11.87
C LEU A 5 -13.82 -28.78 12.23
N GLN A 6 -13.84 -27.98 13.30
CA GLN A 6 -14.96 -27.08 13.53
C GLN A 6 -14.69 -25.77 12.80
N ALA A 7 -15.42 -25.58 11.70
CA ALA A 7 -15.57 -24.32 11.02
C ALA A 7 -16.21 -23.31 12.00
N GLY A 8 -15.42 -22.35 12.48
CA GLY A 8 -15.92 -21.18 13.17
C GLY A 8 -16.78 -20.37 12.21
N ARG A 9 -18.10 -20.40 12.41
CA ARG A 9 -19.04 -19.42 11.87
C ARG A 9 -18.59 -18.04 12.37
N LEU A 10 -18.25 -17.15 11.45
CA LEU A 10 -18.16 -15.73 11.74
C LEU A 10 -19.59 -15.22 11.97
N GLU A 11 -19.95 -15.06 13.22
CA GLU A 11 -21.18 -14.36 13.64
C GLU A 11 -20.88 -12.87 13.74
N GLY A 12 -21.77 -12.05 13.17
CA GLY A 12 -22.02 -10.67 13.58
C GLY A 12 -21.26 -9.60 12.79
N ALA A 13 -21.97 -8.95 11.87
CA ALA A 13 -21.67 -7.62 11.42
C ALA A 13 -21.84 -6.63 12.59
N GLU A 14 -20.78 -6.40 13.35
CA GLU A 14 -20.66 -5.24 14.24
C GLU A 14 -19.78 -4.22 13.55
N GLY A 15 -20.23 -2.96 13.56
CA GLY A 15 -19.73 -1.78 12.88
C GLY A 15 -18.25 -1.77 12.50
N VAL A 16 -17.95 -1.20 11.35
CA VAL A 16 -16.59 -1.03 10.84
C VAL A 16 -15.71 -0.43 11.92
N THR A 17 -14.94 -1.27 12.60
CA THR A 17 -13.91 -0.79 13.52
C THR A 17 -12.76 -0.30 12.66
N GLU A 18 -12.61 1.04 12.57
CA GLU A 18 -11.44 1.65 11.94
C GLU A 18 -10.18 0.98 12.47
N MET A 19 -9.39 0.43 11.54
CA MET A 19 -8.13 -0.21 11.87
C MET A 19 -7.05 0.86 12.01
N ARG A 20 -6.37 0.89 13.15
CA ARG A 20 -5.18 1.70 13.32
C ARG A 20 -3.96 0.98 12.79
N LEU A 21 -3.35 1.53 11.76
CA LEU A 21 -2.06 1.08 11.25
C LEU A 21 -0.95 1.85 11.97
N GLU A 22 -0.06 1.14 12.63
CA GLU A 22 1.16 1.69 13.24
C GLU A 22 2.37 1.18 12.46
N GLY A 23 3.32 2.06 12.21
CA GLY A 23 4.52 1.72 11.45
C GLY A 23 5.72 2.54 11.85
N SER A 24 6.91 2.02 11.49
CA SER A 24 8.17 2.67 11.81
C SER A 24 9.26 2.39 10.77
N CYS A 25 10.34 3.18 10.85
CA CYS A 25 11.56 2.87 10.14
C CYS A 25 12.42 1.89 10.94
N HIS A 26 13.28 1.14 10.27
CA HIS A 26 14.13 0.13 10.90
C HIS A 26 14.97 0.66 12.09
N CYS A 27 15.47 1.90 12.01
CA CYS A 27 16.26 2.50 13.10
C CYS A 27 15.42 3.13 14.23
N GLY A 28 14.08 3.10 14.15
CA GLY A 28 13.17 3.61 15.16
C GLY A 28 13.07 5.14 15.26
N LYS A 29 13.86 5.92 14.48
CA LYS A 29 13.84 7.39 14.53
C LYS A 29 12.57 8.01 13.99
N VAL A 30 11.89 7.35 13.05
CA VAL A 30 10.60 7.76 12.51
C VAL A 30 9.57 6.69 12.84
N GLY A 31 8.45 7.10 13.39
CA GLY A 31 7.27 6.27 13.56
C GLY A 31 6.03 7.04 13.07
N PHE A 32 5.02 6.34 12.68
CA PHE A 32 3.74 6.93 12.25
C PHE A 32 2.57 6.05 12.64
N ARG A 33 1.39 6.68 12.67
CA ARG A 33 0.12 5.98 12.77
C ARG A 33 -0.90 6.63 11.86
N VAL A 34 -1.81 5.84 11.35
CA VAL A 34 -2.89 6.29 10.47
C VAL A 34 -4.09 5.38 10.66
N GLU A 35 -5.29 5.94 10.60
CA GLU A 35 -6.52 5.16 10.62
C GLU A 35 -6.85 4.70 9.19
N SER A 36 -7.41 3.50 9.09
CA SER A 36 -7.82 2.89 7.83
C SER A 36 -9.10 2.12 8.08
N ALA A 37 -10.18 2.45 7.37
CA ALA A 37 -11.38 1.62 7.40
C ALA A 37 -11.03 0.20 6.91
N HIS A 38 -10.31 0.15 5.77
CA HIS A 38 -9.77 -1.10 5.23
C HIS A 38 -8.40 -0.84 4.60
N PRO A 39 -7.31 -1.52 5.02
CA PRO A 39 -5.99 -1.34 4.43
C PRO A 39 -5.91 -1.88 3.00
N TYR A 40 -6.96 -2.56 2.54
CA TYR A 40 -7.07 -3.10 1.18
C TYR A 40 -7.44 -2.05 0.12
N PRO A 41 -7.31 -2.40 -1.17
CA PRO A 41 -6.61 -3.57 -1.69
C PRO A 41 -5.11 -3.47 -1.43
N TYR A 42 -4.43 -4.63 -1.23
CA TYR A 42 -2.96 -4.64 -1.19
C TYR A 42 -2.44 -4.49 -2.60
N GLN A 43 -2.16 -3.23 -2.95
CA GLN A 43 -1.72 -2.85 -4.30
C GLN A 43 -0.24 -3.21 -4.50
N ARG A 44 0.02 -4.31 -5.17
CA ARG A 44 1.37 -4.75 -5.58
C ARG A 44 1.78 -4.03 -6.85
N CYS A 45 2.51 -2.92 -6.70
CA CYS A 45 2.94 -2.07 -7.81
C CYS A 45 4.32 -2.47 -8.34
N TYR A 46 4.38 -2.89 -9.62
CA TYR A 46 5.60 -3.33 -10.29
C TYR A 46 6.33 -2.23 -11.07
N CYS A 47 5.86 -0.98 -11.04
CA CYS A 47 6.51 0.11 -11.76
C CYS A 47 7.95 0.33 -11.28
N SER A 48 8.79 0.88 -12.16
CA SER A 48 10.21 1.10 -11.89
C SER A 48 10.48 1.96 -10.65
N ILE A 49 9.57 2.88 -10.32
CA ILE A 49 9.71 3.76 -9.16
C ILE A 49 9.46 2.97 -7.87
N CYS A 50 8.31 2.31 -7.74
CA CYS A 50 7.97 1.51 -6.56
C CYS A 50 8.99 0.41 -6.31
N ARG A 51 9.33 -0.35 -7.34
CA ARG A 51 10.32 -1.41 -7.30
C ARG A 51 11.69 -0.95 -6.80
N LYS A 52 12.18 0.22 -7.29
CA LYS A 52 13.50 0.73 -6.91
C LYS A 52 13.53 1.44 -5.56
N THR A 53 12.42 2.06 -5.16
CA THR A 53 12.37 2.82 -3.89
C THR A 53 12.02 1.95 -2.69
N GLN A 54 11.43 0.78 -2.91
CA GLN A 54 11.08 -0.17 -1.86
C GLN A 54 12.06 -1.33 -1.72
N GLY A 55 12.80 -1.66 -2.79
CA GLY A 55 13.68 -2.82 -2.83
C GLY A 55 12.93 -4.16 -2.82
N GLY A 56 13.63 -5.24 -2.47
CA GLY A 56 13.03 -6.56 -2.24
C GLY A 56 12.54 -7.27 -3.51
N GLY A 57 11.33 -7.80 -3.48
CA GLY A 57 10.80 -8.74 -4.47
C GLY A 57 10.40 -8.19 -5.84
N GLY A 58 10.78 -6.97 -6.19
CA GLY A 58 10.49 -6.38 -7.50
C GLY A 58 9.18 -5.60 -7.58
N PHE A 59 8.51 -5.36 -6.45
CA PHE A 59 7.30 -4.56 -6.31
C PHE A 59 7.25 -3.85 -4.96
N ALA A 60 6.36 -2.88 -4.82
CA ALA A 60 5.95 -2.34 -3.52
C ALA A 60 4.53 -2.78 -3.22
N ILE A 61 4.18 -2.92 -1.94
CA ILE A 61 2.80 -3.12 -1.50
C ILE A 61 2.33 -1.82 -0.87
N ASN A 62 1.40 -1.15 -1.54
CA ASN A 62 0.78 0.07 -1.05
C ASN A 62 -0.55 -0.28 -0.39
N LEU A 63 -0.73 0.17 0.85
CA LEU A 63 -1.96 0.05 1.60
C LEU A 63 -2.84 1.30 1.40
N SER A 64 -3.98 1.35 2.06
CA SER A 64 -4.86 2.51 2.09
C SER A 64 -5.02 3.01 3.52
N GLY A 65 -5.03 4.32 3.71
CA GLY A 65 -5.30 4.99 4.98
C GLY A 65 -5.82 6.41 4.77
N ASP A 66 -6.54 6.95 5.75
CA ASP A 66 -7.04 8.31 5.75
C ASP A 66 -5.90 9.31 6.03
N ALA A 67 -5.57 10.12 5.03
CA ALA A 67 -4.47 11.09 5.10
C ALA A 67 -4.66 12.11 6.25
N ALA A 68 -5.89 12.48 6.59
CA ALA A 68 -6.19 13.44 7.65
C ALA A 68 -5.81 12.92 9.04
N THR A 69 -5.77 11.61 9.22
CA THR A 69 -5.46 10.96 10.50
C THR A 69 -3.97 10.68 10.70
N LEU A 70 -3.16 10.88 9.66
CA LEU A 70 -1.72 10.57 9.69
C LEU A 70 -1.00 11.39 10.77
N LYS A 71 -0.44 10.71 11.75
CA LYS A 71 0.40 11.31 12.80
C LYS A 71 1.80 10.74 12.74
N VAL A 72 2.79 11.62 12.78
CA VAL A 72 4.20 11.27 12.58
C VAL A 72 5.02 11.67 13.79
N ARG A 73 5.82 10.72 14.31
CA ARG A 73 6.86 10.95 15.31
C ARG A 73 8.22 10.99 14.60
N GLY A 74 9.10 11.89 15.00
CA GLY A 74 10.45 11.99 14.44
C GLY A 74 10.50 12.63 13.05
N ALA A 75 9.57 13.53 12.72
CA ALA A 75 9.46 14.19 11.42
C ALA A 75 10.75 14.86 10.93
N LYS A 76 11.64 15.30 11.84
CA LYS A 76 12.96 15.86 11.49
C LYS A 76 13.88 14.89 10.75
N HIS A 77 13.63 13.59 10.85
CA HIS A 77 14.37 12.52 10.16
C HIS A 77 13.69 12.06 8.87
N LEU A 78 12.57 12.66 8.50
CA LEU A 78 11.90 12.36 7.23
C LEU A 78 12.52 13.13 6.08
N LYS A 79 12.58 12.45 4.93
CA LYS A 79 12.79 13.08 3.63
C LYS A 79 11.73 12.62 2.64
N VAL A 80 11.54 13.44 1.61
CA VAL A 80 10.57 13.19 0.54
C VAL A 80 11.31 13.07 -0.78
N TYR A 81 11.08 11.97 -1.46
CA TYR A 81 11.52 11.76 -2.83
C TYR A 81 10.35 11.90 -3.81
N ARG A 82 10.54 12.72 -4.84
CA ARG A 82 9.64 12.84 -5.98
C ARG A 82 10.38 12.37 -7.23
N ALA A 83 9.87 11.29 -7.83
CA ALA A 83 10.50 10.68 -8.99
C ALA A 83 10.54 11.65 -10.19
N VAL A 84 11.64 11.64 -10.92
CA VAL A 84 11.73 12.32 -12.23
C VAL A 84 11.25 11.34 -13.29
N MET A 85 10.11 11.65 -13.88
CA MET A 85 9.53 10.89 -14.98
C MET A 85 10.17 11.34 -16.29
N ARG A 86 10.63 10.36 -17.07
CA ARG A 86 11.24 10.57 -18.38
C ARG A 86 10.51 9.71 -19.39
N GLU A 87 9.76 10.34 -20.26
CA GLU A 87 9.05 9.69 -21.35
C GLU A 87 9.74 10.05 -22.69
N PRO A 88 9.89 9.12 -23.61
CA PRO A 88 10.50 9.42 -24.91
C PRO A 88 9.80 10.59 -25.61
N GLY A 89 10.57 11.57 -26.08
CA GLY A 89 10.03 12.76 -26.76
C GLY A 89 9.41 13.81 -25.86
N GLN A 90 9.37 13.63 -24.55
CA GLN A 90 8.82 14.61 -23.61
C GLN A 90 9.89 15.21 -22.70
N ARG A 91 9.63 16.44 -22.22
CA ARG A 91 10.46 17.04 -21.16
C ARG A 91 10.28 16.26 -19.86
N SER A 92 11.40 16.02 -19.17
CA SER A 92 11.33 15.38 -17.85
C SER A 92 10.48 16.21 -16.88
N ARG A 93 9.63 15.54 -16.09
CA ARG A 93 8.77 16.15 -15.08
C ARG A 93 8.86 15.42 -13.75
N LYS A 94 8.71 16.16 -12.64
CA LYS A 94 8.61 15.54 -11.33
C LYS A 94 7.22 14.91 -11.16
N SER A 95 7.20 13.68 -10.66
CA SER A 95 5.95 13.02 -10.25
C SER A 95 5.26 13.85 -9.15
N PRO A 96 3.92 13.96 -9.15
CA PRO A 96 3.19 14.51 -8.00
C PRO A 96 3.36 13.64 -6.75
N GLY A 97 3.49 12.33 -6.91
CA GLY A 97 3.63 11.37 -5.80
C GLY A 97 4.87 11.61 -4.96
N GLN A 98 4.66 11.73 -3.66
CA GLN A 98 5.63 12.05 -2.62
C GLN A 98 5.94 10.80 -1.81
N ARG A 99 7.15 10.25 -1.96
CA ARG A 99 7.59 9.08 -1.21
C ARG A 99 8.36 9.50 0.01
N HIS A 100 7.79 9.23 1.16
CA HIS A 100 8.36 9.56 2.46
C HIS A 100 9.24 8.40 2.95
N PHE A 101 10.43 8.73 3.39
CA PHE A 101 11.41 7.75 3.86
C PHE A 101 12.26 8.32 5.01
N CYS A 102 12.83 7.42 5.81
CA CYS A 102 13.78 7.81 6.85
C CYS A 102 15.12 8.21 6.25
N ALA A 103 15.60 9.39 6.57
CA ALA A 103 16.89 9.90 6.09
C ALA A 103 18.10 9.15 6.67
N GLU A 104 17.93 8.49 7.82
CA GLU A 104 19.01 7.83 8.55
C GLU A 104 19.25 6.40 8.07
N CYS A 105 18.16 5.63 7.85
CA CYS A 105 18.28 4.21 7.47
C CYS A 105 17.69 3.88 6.11
N GLY A 106 17.10 4.85 5.41
CA GLY A 106 16.54 4.65 4.07
C GLY A 106 15.21 3.91 4.03
N SER A 107 14.64 3.48 5.17
CA SER A 107 13.34 2.80 5.17
C SER A 107 12.28 3.64 4.52
N ALA A 108 11.65 3.12 3.48
CA ALA A 108 10.49 3.74 2.85
C ALA A 108 9.26 3.54 3.75
N LEU A 109 8.43 4.56 3.92
CA LEU A 109 7.38 4.57 4.93
C LEU A 109 5.99 4.68 4.31
N TRP A 110 5.73 5.70 3.48
CA TRP A 110 4.46 5.85 2.77
C TRP A 110 4.61 6.68 1.50
N LEU A 111 3.62 6.55 0.63
CA LEU A 111 3.39 7.42 -0.52
C LEU A 111 2.19 8.32 -0.23
N PHE A 112 2.30 9.61 -0.53
CA PHE A 112 1.20 10.55 -0.62
C PHE A 112 1.15 11.14 -2.04
N ASP A 113 -0.03 11.25 -2.61
CA ASP A 113 -0.20 11.89 -3.92
C ASP A 113 -1.30 12.95 -3.83
N PRO A 114 -0.98 14.24 -4.08
CA PRO A 114 -1.95 15.33 -3.96
C PRO A 114 -3.11 15.25 -4.98
N ARG A 115 -3.08 14.30 -5.90
CA ARG A 115 -4.23 14.03 -6.77
C ARG A 115 -5.36 13.26 -6.04
N TRP A 116 -5.02 12.59 -4.94
CA TRP A 116 -5.94 11.90 -4.02
C TRP A 116 -5.62 12.35 -2.59
N PRO A 117 -5.98 13.61 -2.25
CA PRO A 117 -5.53 14.22 -0.99
C PRO A 117 -6.13 13.59 0.27
N GLU A 118 -7.22 12.85 0.13
CA GLU A 118 -7.87 12.08 1.18
C GLU A 118 -7.11 10.81 1.55
N LEU A 119 -6.24 10.30 0.65
CA LEU A 119 -5.55 9.03 0.83
C LEU A 119 -4.07 9.21 1.13
N VAL A 120 -3.57 8.40 2.03
CA VAL A 120 -2.16 8.09 2.18
C VAL A 120 -1.96 6.59 1.99
N HIS A 121 -0.84 6.22 1.39
CA HIS A 121 -0.53 4.83 1.10
C HIS A 121 0.69 4.37 1.91
N PRO A 122 0.50 3.88 3.14
CA PRO A 122 1.57 3.23 3.87
C PRO A 122 2.12 2.05 3.08
N PHE A 123 3.43 1.82 3.17
CA PHE A 123 4.01 0.61 2.60
C PHE A 123 3.87 -0.53 3.60
N ALA A 124 3.35 -1.67 3.16
CA ALA A 124 3.17 -2.82 4.04
C ALA A 124 4.46 -3.22 4.77
N SER A 125 5.62 -3.04 4.12
CA SER A 125 6.95 -3.29 4.71
C SER A 125 7.33 -2.37 5.87
N ALA A 126 6.60 -1.27 6.09
CA ALA A 126 6.84 -0.32 7.16
C ALA A 126 5.82 -0.42 8.31
N ILE A 127 4.85 -1.33 8.21
CA ILE A 127 3.82 -1.52 9.22
C ILE A 127 4.31 -2.49 10.29
N ASP A 128 4.13 -2.12 11.54
CA ASP A 128 4.49 -2.89 12.73
C ASP A 128 3.27 -3.58 13.36
N SER A 129 2.06 -3.02 13.16
CA SER A 129 0.81 -3.64 13.58
C SER A 129 0.47 -4.85 12.69
N GLU A 130 -0.32 -5.79 13.22
CA GLU A 130 -0.78 -6.93 12.45
C GLU A 130 -1.63 -6.47 11.25
N LEU A 131 -1.33 -7.01 10.09
CA LEU A 131 -2.09 -6.75 8.86
C LEU A 131 -2.98 -7.94 8.54
N PRO A 132 -4.27 -7.71 8.26
CA PRO A 132 -5.17 -8.79 7.87
C PRO A 132 -4.79 -9.36 6.51
N VAL A 133 -5.13 -10.63 6.30
CA VAL A 133 -4.99 -11.26 4.99
C VAL A 133 -6.05 -10.66 4.05
N PRO A 134 -5.66 -10.05 2.93
CA PRO A 134 -6.63 -9.47 2.02
C PRO A 134 -7.41 -10.55 1.27
N PRO A 135 -8.69 -10.28 0.94
CA PRO A 135 -9.52 -11.24 0.20
C PRO A 135 -9.00 -11.48 -1.23
N GLU A 136 -8.38 -10.48 -1.83
CA GLU A 136 -7.67 -10.54 -3.10
C GLU A 136 -6.55 -9.50 -3.14
N HIS A 137 -5.52 -9.74 -3.96
CA HIS A 137 -4.49 -8.73 -4.22
C HIS A 137 -4.75 -8.04 -5.55
N THR A 138 -4.32 -6.78 -5.64
CA THR A 138 -4.33 -6.03 -6.89
C THR A 138 -2.90 -5.88 -7.40
N HIS A 139 -2.58 -6.57 -8.48
CA HIS A 139 -1.29 -6.43 -9.17
C HIS A 139 -1.42 -5.38 -10.27
N LEU A 140 -0.65 -4.31 -10.18
CA LEU A 140 -0.71 -3.20 -11.13
C LEU A 140 0.66 -2.85 -11.71
N MET A 141 0.67 -2.22 -12.89
CA MET A 141 1.88 -1.91 -13.66
C MET A 141 2.68 -3.15 -14.06
N LEU A 142 2.01 -4.25 -14.37
CA LEU A 142 2.67 -5.51 -14.77
C LEU A 142 3.45 -5.38 -16.06
N ALA A 143 3.04 -4.50 -17.00
CA ALA A 143 3.80 -4.22 -18.22
C ALA A 143 5.18 -3.60 -17.95
N ALA A 144 5.36 -2.96 -16.78
CA ALA A 144 6.65 -2.36 -16.37
C ALA A 144 7.54 -3.32 -15.56
N LYS A 145 7.07 -4.54 -15.34
CA LYS A 145 7.77 -5.58 -14.60
C LYS A 145 9.02 -6.04 -15.36
N PRO A 146 10.21 -6.11 -14.74
CA PRO A 146 11.38 -6.71 -15.39
C PRO A 146 11.25 -8.23 -15.50
N GLY A 147 11.94 -8.81 -16.46
CA GLY A 147 11.83 -10.25 -16.78
C GLY A 147 12.17 -11.20 -15.62
N TRP A 148 13.04 -10.77 -14.69
CA TRP A 148 13.43 -11.59 -13.52
C TRP A 148 12.41 -11.60 -12.40
N VAL A 149 11.38 -10.74 -12.44
CA VAL A 149 10.30 -10.74 -11.45
C VAL A 149 9.23 -11.74 -11.86
N GLU A 150 9.00 -12.73 -11.02
CA GLU A 150 7.96 -13.73 -11.19
C GLU A 150 6.84 -13.44 -10.15
N PRO A 151 5.73 -12.80 -10.57
CA PRO A 151 4.63 -12.53 -9.66
C PRO A 151 3.95 -13.83 -9.22
N CYS A 152 3.78 -14.00 -7.91
CA CYS A 152 2.94 -15.04 -7.38
C CYS A 152 1.48 -14.57 -7.36
N PHE A 153 0.62 -15.21 -8.15
CA PHE A 153 -0.80 -14.90 -8.25
C PHE A 153 -1.62 -15.93 -7.47
N ALA A 154 -2.40 -15.47 -6.52
CA ALA A 154 -3.42 -16.29 -5.89
C ALA A 154 -4.71 -16.34 -6.73
N ARG A 155 -5.58 -17.29 -6.42
CA ARG A 155 -6.92 -17.35 -7.04
C ARG A 155 -7.72 -16.12 -6.63
N GLY A 156 -8.25 -15.40 -7.62
CA GLY A 156 -9.03 -14.18 -7.39
C GLY A 156 -8.22 -12.88 -7.53
N ASP A 157 -6.89 -12.93 -7.52
CA ASP A 157 -6.05 -11.75 -7.69
C ASP A 157 -6.36 -11.00 -8.98
N ARG A 158 -6.44 -9.67 -8.88
CA ARG A 158 -6.64 -8.77 -10.01
C ARG A 158 -5.30 -8.41 -10.65
N ARG A 159 -5.26 -8.43 -11.99
CA ARG A 159 -4.04 -8.24 -12.78
C ARG A 159 -4.24 -7.12 -13.77
N HIS A 160 -3.37 -6.10 -13.71
CA HIS A 160 -3.45 -4.93 -14.55
C HIS A 160 -2.08 -4.60 -15.14
N ASP A 161 -1.99 -4.51 -16.46
CA ASP A 161 -0.75 -4.10 -17.16
C ASP A 161 -0.37 -2.66 -16.80
N GLU A 162 -1.35 -1.81 -16.57
CA GLU A 162 -1.20 -0.43 -16.10
C GLU A 162 -1.91 -0.25 -14.75
N TYR A 163 -2.54 0.91 -14.53
CA TYR A 163 -3.39 1.14 -13.35
C TYR A 163 -4.75 0.46 -13.52
N PRO A 164 -5.35 0.00 -12.40
CA PRO A 164 -6.74 -0.42 -12.39
C PRO A 164 -7.64 0.70 -12.91
N LYS A 165 -8.74 0.33 -13.59
CA LYS A 165 -9.83 1.28 -13.89
C LYS A 165 -10.74 1.48 -12.68
N GLU A 166 -10.84 0.48 -11.83
CA GLU A 166 -11.57 0.47 -10.58
C GLU A 166 -10.82 1.32 -9.54
N SER A 167 -11.49 2.29 -8.93
CA SER A 167 -10.97 3.03 -7.77
C SER A 167 -10.95 2.15 -6.52
N ILE A 168 -10.26 2.60 -5.46
CA ILE A 168 -10.25 1.89 -4.16
C ILE A 168 -11.67 1.85 -3.58
N ALA A 169 -12.45 2.92 -3.71
CA ALA A 169 -13.82 2.97 -3.23
C ALA A 169 -14.73 1.98 -3.99
N GLU A 170 -14.62 1.91 -5.32
CA GLU A 170 -15.35 0.93 -6.12
C GLU A 170 -14.93 -0.51 -5.78
N TRP A 171 -13.64 -0.72 -5.49
CA TRP A 171 -13.14 -2.02 -5.03
C TRP A 171 -13.76 -2.41 -3.68
N HIS A 172 -13.83 -1.47 -2.72
CA HIS A 172 -14.51 -1.69 -1.43
C HIS A 172 -16.00 -2.01 -1.63
N ALA A 173 -16.70 -1.22 -2.44
CA ALA A 173 -18.12 -1.45 -2.73
C ALA A 173 -18.38 -2.83 -3.35
N ARG A 174 -17.53 -3.25 -4.29
CA ARG A 174 -17.65 -4.58 -4.94
C ARG A 174 -17.52 -5.74 -3.98
N LEU A 175 -16.73 -5.58 -2.92
CA LEU A 175 -16.51 -6.61 -1.91
C LEU A 175 -17.39 -6.45 -0.67
N GLY A 176 -18.36 -5.53 -0.71
CA GLY A 176 -19.25 -5.26 0.43
C GLY A 176 -18.54 -4.66 1.64
N LEU A 177 -17.44 -3.93 1.40
CA LEU A 177 -16.64 -3.26 2.41
C LEU A 177 -16.88 -1.74 2.45
N ALA A 178 -17.78 -1.22 1.60
CA ALA A 178 -18.15 0.19 1.66
C ALA A 178 -19.02 0.42 2.88
N ASP A 179 -18.75 1.51 3.60
CA ASP A 179 -19.62 2.01 4.66
C ASP A 179 -20.99 2.41 4.05
N GLU A 180 -22.10 2.01 4.68
CA GLU A 180 -23.43 2.48 4.33
C GLU A 180 -23.65 3.94 4.79
#